data_08d3febe46a245633591f27c54af555b
#
_entry.id   08d3febe46a245633591f27c54af555b
#
_cell.length_a   1.000
_cell.length_b   1.000
_cell.length_c   1.000
_cell.angle_alpha   90.00
_cell.angle_beta   90.00
_cell.angle_gamma   90.00
#
_symmetry.space_group_name_H-M   'P 1'
#
loop_
_entity.id
_entity.type
_entity.pdbx_description
1 polymer ?
#
loop_
_entity_poly.entity_id
_entity_poly.type
_entity_poly.pdbx_seq_one_letter_code
_entity_poly.pdbx_strand_id
1 'polypeptide(L)'
;AHGDGNEGHGDTEESESTHAEISAEMAEQAGIRSKAAGAGILERTISSYGRLVPNPDGIALIRARFPGQVTKINASLGDAVKAGEPLASIESNDSLQPYTLRAPFAGTVIQRNINVGELAGEQALFTIAKLDPLWVELKIFPGQRREIAPGQLVRIDTGDAQHESRISHIVPQNSGSPYVIARAEIANAEELLS
;
A
#
# COMPACT_ATOMS: atom_id res chain seq x y z
N ALA A 1 -39.59 -9.43 86.16
CA ALA A 1 -38.75 -8.24 86.13
C ALA A 1 -38.34 -7.92 84.71
N HIS A 2 -38.65 -6.78 84.35
CA HIS A 2 -38.17 -5.90 83.25
C HIS A 2 -38.15 -6.45 81.79
N GLY A 3 -39.09 -5.84 81.08
CA GLY A 3 -39.14 -5.66 79.68
C GLY A 3 -38.22 -4.54 79.19
N ASP A 4 -37.87 -4.61 77.99
CA ASP A 4 -37.48 -3.42 77.21
C ASP A 4 -37.85 -3.65 75.75
N GLY A 5 -38.72 -2.77 75.28
CA GLY A 5 -39.07 -2.68 73.89
C GLY A 5 -37.92 -2.05 73.09
N ASN A 6 -37.68 -2.56 71.99
CA ASN A 6 -36.86 -1.89 70.98
C ASN A 6 -37.72 -1.67 69.73
N GLU A 7 -38.06 -0.44 69.50
CA GLU A 7 -38.69 0.03 68.27
C GLU A 7 -37.66 0.15 67.21
N GLY A 8 -37.75 -0.74 66.22
CA GLY A 8 -36.93 -0.67 64.99
C GLY A 8 -37.60 0.37 64.05
N HIS A 9 -36.92 1.50 63.87
CA HIS A 9 -37.20 2.43 62.75
C HIS A 9 -36.66 1.74 61.48
N GLY A 10 -37.54 1.34 60.63
CA GLY A 10 -37.28 1.01 59.27
C GLY A 10 -37.26 2.29 58.41
N ASP A 11 -36.09 2.84 58.15
CA ASP A 11 -35.91 3.83 57.08
C ASP A 11 -35.99 3.12 55.75
N THR A 12 -37.16 3.21 55.11
CA THR A 12 -37.34 2.94 53.70
C THR A 12 -36.86 4.17 52.96
N GLU A 13 -35.60 4.18 52.51
CA GLU A 13 -35.16 5.10 51.49
C GLU A 13 -35.85 4.73 50.18
N GLU A 14 -36.99 5.40 49.90
CA GLU A 14 -37.52 5.48 48.55
C GLU A 14 -36.49 6.24 47.69
N SER A 15 -35.73 5.54 46.91
CA SER A 15 -34.97 6.15 45.82
C SER A 15 -35.98 6.67 44.78
N GLU A 16 -36.36 7.93 44.91
CA GLU A 16 -37.04 8.65 43.86
C GLU A 16 -36.16 8.65 42.61
N SER A 17 -36.45 7.74 41.70
CA SER A 17 -35.92 7.80 40.33
C SER A 17 -36.56 9.05 39.69
N THR A 18 -35.78 10.14 39.65
CA THR A 18 -36.18 11.37 38.95
C THR A 18 -36.16 11.06 37.43
N HIS A 19 -37.25 10.47 36.94
CA HIS A 19 -37.51 10.41 35.51
C HIS A 19 -38.15 11.73 35.09
N ALA A 20 -37.42 12.55 34.36
CA ALA A 20 -37.99 13.70 33.70
C ALA A 20 -38.66 13.24 32.40
N GLU A 21 -39.98 13.21 32.38
CA GLU A 21 -40.72 12.99 31.13
C GLU A 21 -40.79 14.31 30.36
N ILE A 22 -40.10 14.34 29.22
CA ILE A 22 -40.16 15.47 28.30
C ILE A 22 -41.12 15.07 27.16
N SER A 23 -42.18 15.87 26.95
CA SER A 23 -43.08 15.64 25.82
C SER A 23 -42.37 15.81 24.49
N ALA A 24 -42.84 15.14 23.45
CA ALA A 24 -42.24 15.22 22.10
C ALA A 24 -42.18 16.67 21.57
N GLU A 25 -43.20 17.48 21.89
CA GLU A 25 -43.27 18.90 21.52
C GLU A 25 -42.20 19.74 22.23
N MET A 26 -41.97 19.47 23.52
CA MET A 26 -40.96 20.18 24.32
C MET A 26 -39.52 19.77 23.89
N ALA A 27 -39.34 18.51 23.52
CA ALA A 27 -38.07 18.02 22.98
C ALA A 27 -37.74 18.70 21.64
N GLU A 28 -38.73 18.86 20.77
CA GLU A 28 -38.55 19.51 19.47
C GLU A 28 -38.23 21.00 19.59
N GLN A 29 -38.90 21.72 20.52
CA GLN A 29 -38.60 23.12 20.83
C GLN A 29 -37.22 23.32 21.46
N ALA A 30 -36.73 22.36 22.23
CA ALA A 30 -35.40 22.34 22.82
C ALA A 30 -34.30 21.86 21.86
N GLY A 31 -34.65 21.50 20.60
CA GLY A 31 -33.69 20.98 19.60
C GLY A 31 -33.21 19.57 19.90
N ILE A 32 -33.86 18.83 20.78
CA ILE A 32 -33.53 17.45 21.12
C ILE A 32 -34.07 16.54 20.02
N ARG A 33 -33.18 15.85 19.34
CA ARG A 33 -33.55 14.84 18.33
C ARG A 33 -33.26 13.44 18.86
N SER A 34 -34.26 12.60 18.91
CA SER A 34 -34.11 11.18 19.21
C SER A 34 -34.27 10.36 17.94
N LYS A 35 -33.48 9.31 17.79
CA LYS A 35 -33.60 8.33 16.72
C LYS A 35 -33.55 6.93 17.34
N ALA A 36 -34.47 6.08 16.94
CA ALA A 36 -34.44 4.69 17.39
C ALA A 36 -33.12 4.03 17.01
N ALA A 37 -32.44 3.39 17.95
CA ALA A 37 -31.30 2.56 17.70
C ALA A 37 -31.75 1.32 16.93
N GLY A 38 -31.07 1.01 15.84
CA GLY A 38 -31.31 -0.17 15.03
C GLY A 38 -30.06 -1.05 14.93
N ALA A 39 -30.23 -2.24 14.41
CA ALA A 39 -29.10 -3.08 14.07
C ALA A 39 -28.22 -2.38 13.03
N GLY A 40 -26.92 -2.33 13.28
CA GLY A 40 -25.93 -1.75 12.38
C GLY A 40 -24.75 -2.70 12.22
N ILE A 41 -24.10 -2.63 11.06
CA ILE A 41 -22.84 -3.36 10.81
C ILE A 41 -21.72 -2.43 11.25
N LEU A 42 -20.92 -2.88 12.22
CA LEU A 42 -19.69 -2.20 12.61
C LEU A 42 -18.53 -2.83 11.83
N GLU A 43 -17.98 -2.07 10.89
CA GLU A 43 -16.76 -2.48 10.23
C GLU A 43 -15.56 -2.17 11.12
N ARG A 44 -14.79 -3.19 11.46
CA ARG A 44 -13.50 -3.02 12.11
C ARG A 44 -12.43 -2.86 11.06
N THR A 45 -11.77 -1.72 11.04
CA THR A 45 -10.67 -1.43 10.14
C THR A 45 -9.33 -1.45 10.86
N ILE A 46 -8.29 -1.89 10.16
CA ILE A 46 -6.91 -1.88 10.63
C ILE A 46 -6.15 -0.94 9.71
N SER A 47 -5.59 0.12 10.27
CA SER A 47 -4.75 1.04 9.52
C SER A 47 -3.32 0.51 9.46
N SER A 48 -2.73 0.55 8.27
CA SER A 48 -1.35 0.17 8.03
C SER A 48 -0.71 1.12 7.03
N TYR A 49 0.61 1.23 7.08
CA TYR A 49 1.38 2.00 6.12
C TYR A 49 2.06 1.07 5.13
N GLY A 50 2.22 1.55 3.92
CA GLY A 50 2.84 0.79 2.85
C GLY A 50 3.58 1.67 1.86
N ARG A 51 4.01 1.05 0.77
CA ARG A 51 4.61 1.73 -0.38
C ARG A 51 4.11 1.10 -1.66
N LEU A 52 4.07 1.90 -2.71
CA LEU A 52 3.86 1.43 -4.08
C LEU A 52 5.20 0.97 -4.64
N VAL A 53 5.20 -0.17 -5.31
CA VAL A 53 6.38 -0.70 -6.00
C VAL A 53 5.96 -1.32 -7.32
N PRO A 54 6.82 -1.28 -8.35
CA PRO A 54 6.59 -2.08 -9.55
C PRO A 54 6.53 -3.57 -9.21
N ASN A 55 5.73 -4.34 -9.94
CA ASN A 55 5.75 -5.79 -9.82
C ASN A 55 7.14 -6.31 -10.22
N PRO A 56 7.84 -7.08 -9.36
CA PRO A 56 9.16 -7.63 -9.67
C PRO A 56 9.21 -8.44 -10.97
N ASP A 57 8.13 -9.13 -11.32
CA ASP A 57 8.04 -9.90 -12.58
C ASP A 57 7.98 -8.99 -13.82
N GLY A 58 7.67 -7.71 -13.61
CA GLY A 58 7.67 -6.66 -14.62
C GLY A 58 8.96 -5.85 -14.69
N ILE A 59 10.06 -6.25 -14.01
CA ILE A 59 11.32 -5.52 -14.00
C ILE A 59 12.36 -6.26 -14.83
N ALA A 60 13.06 -5.54 -15.71
CA ALA A 60 14.21 -6.05 -16.45
C ALA A 60 15.46 -5.22 -16.17
N LEU A 61 16.54 -5.90 -15.81
CA LEU A 61 17.87 -5.34 -15.68
C LEU A 61 18.63 -5.58 -16.98
N ILE A 62 18.87 -4.52 -17.75
CA ILE A 62 19.52 -4.58 -19.04
C ILE A 62 21.02 -4.40 -18.85
N ARG A 63 21.79 -5.42 -19.25
CA ARG A 63 23.25 -5.47 -19.17
C ARG A 63 23.87 -5.52 -20.53
N ALA A 64 25.13 -5.11 -20.63
CA ALA A 64 25.93 -5.34 -21.81
C ALA A 64 26.12 -6.85 -22.04
N ARG A 65 25.96 -7.29 -23.28
CA ARG A 65 26.24 -8.69 -23.66
C ARG A 65 27.73 -8.96 -23.74
N PHE A 66 28.49 -7.98 -24.21
CA PHE A 66 29.94 -7.99 -24.32
C PHE A 66 30.46 -6.66 -23.76
N PRO A 67 31.63 -6.64 -23.08
CA PRO A 67 32.26 -5.40 -22.66
C PRO A 67 32.56 -4.50 -23.85
N GLY A 68 32.36 -3.20 -23.68
CA GLY A 68 32.63 -2.27 -24.76
C GLY A 68 32.32 -0.82 -24.41
N GLN A 69 32.66 0.09 -25.29
CA GLN A 69 32.43 1.51 -25.13
C GLN A 69 31.01 1.89 -25.59
N VAL A 70 30.27 2.66 -24.76
CA VAL A 70 28.98 3.19 -25.16
C VAL A 70 29.16 4.32 -26.14
N THR A 71 28.67 4.13 -27.37
CA THR A 71 28.80 5.09 -28.48
C THR A 71 27.56 5.99 -28.58
N LYS A 72 26.39 5.47 -28.18
CA LYS A 72 25.12 6.23 -28.25
C LYS A 72 24.15 5.78 -27.17
N ILE A 73 23.39 6.73 -26.64
CA ILE A 73 22.25 6.50 -25.76
C ILE A 73 21.00 7.03 -26.47
N ASN A 74 19.95 6.20 -26.52
CA ASN A 74 18.68 6.52 -27.18
C ASN A 74 17.51 6.66 -26.18
N ALA A 75 17.67 6.20 -24.92
CA ALA A 75 16.64 6.26 -23.91
C ALA A 75 17.17 6.92 -22.64
N SER A 76 16.37 7.75 -22.02
CA SER A 76 16.65 8.47 -20.78
C SER A 76 15.81 7.93 -19.62
N LEU A 77 16.16 8.35 -18.41
CA LEU A 77 15.36 8.07 -17.22
C LEU A 77 13.96 8.71 -17.40
N GLY A 78 12.91 7.95 -17.11
CA GLY A 78 11.52 8.35 -17.27
C GLY A 78 10.92 8.05 -18.65
N ASP A 79 11.72 7.70 -19.66
CA ASP A 79 11.21 7.43 -21.00
C ASP A 79 10.36 6.14 -21.03
N ALA A 80 9.20 6.23 -21.67
CA ALA A 80 8.39 5.06 -22.03
C ALA A 80 9.00 4.41 -23.29
N VAL A 81 9.30 3.12 -23.22
CA VAL A 81 9.91 2.34 -24.31
C VAL A 81 9.03 1.17 -24.71
N LYS A 82 9.08 0.82 -26.00
CA LYS A 82 8.40 -0.36 -26.56
C LYS A 82 9.29 -1.59 -26.56
N ALA A 83 8.70 -2.78 -26.63
CA ALA A 83 9.45 -4.01 -26.83
C ALA A 83 10.33 -3.92 -28.10
N GLY A 84 11.60 -4.26 -27.98
CA GLY A 84 12.59 -4.19 -29.07
C GLY A 84 13.15 -2.79 -29.35
N GLU A 85 12.70 -1.75 -28.67
CA GLU A 85 13.18 -0.38 -28.85
C GLU A 85 14.67 -0.26 -28.46
N PRO A 86 15.50 0.44 -29.26
CA PRO A 86 16.91 0.60 -28.96
C PRO A 86 17.13 1.54 -27.77
N LEU A 87 17.90 1.09 -26.78
CA LEU A 87 18.24 1.83 -25.56
C LEU A 87 19.62 2.50 -25.67
N ALA A 88 20.60 1.75 -26.18
CA ALA A 88 21.97 2.22 -26.36
C ALA A 88 22.68 1.42 -27.44
N SER A 89 23.74 1.98 -28.01
CA SER A 89 24.70 1.32 -28.88
C SER A 89 26.04 1.21 -28.18
N ILE A 90 26.66 0.03 -28.28
CA ILE A 90 27.94 -0.28 -27.65
C ILE A 90 28.85 -0.85 -28.72
N GLU A 91 30.08 -0.38 -28.77
CA GLU A 91 31.15 -0.99 -29.59
C GLU A 91 31.92 -1.98 -28.72
N SER A 92 31.92 -3.26 -29.13
CA SER A 92 32.59 -4.33 -28.39
C SER A 92 34.11 -4.14 -28.41
N ASN A 93 34.75 -4.26 -27.26
CA ASN A 93 36.21 -4.18 -27.14
C ASN A 93 36.93 -5.31 -27.90
N ASP A 94 36.31 -6.49 -27.99
CA ASP A 94 36.92 -7.67 -28.59
C ASP A 94 36.80 -7.69 -30.12
N SER A 95 35.63 -7.35 -30.64
CA SER A 95 35.33 -7.45 -32.08
C SER A 95 35.34 -6.11 -32.81
N LEU A 96 35.36 -4.99 -32.08
CA LEU A 96 35.18 -3.62 -32.60
C LEU A 96 33.89 -3.46 -33.42
N GLN A 97 32.94 -4.38 -33.26
CA GLN A 97 31.64 -4.32 -33.92
C GLN A 97 30.60 -3.69 -32.98
N PRO A 98 29.80 -2.77 -33.49
CA PRO A 98 28.73 -2.19 -32.70
C PRO A 98 27.59 -3.18 -32.55
N TYR A 99 26.98 -3.20 -31.35
CA TYR A 99 25.73 -3.89 -31.07
C TYR A 99 24.78 -2.98 -30.30
N THR A 100 23.50 -3.31 -30.35
CA THR A 100 22.45 -2.48 -29.76
C THR A 100 21.78 -3.20 -28.58
N LEU A 101 21.71 -2.53 -27.43
CA LEU A 101 20.86 -2.93 -26.33
C LEU A 101 19.41 -2.54 -26.64
N ARG A 102 18.49 -3.47 -26.40
CA ARG A 102 17.05 -3.27 -26.67
C ARG A 102 16.20 -3.58 -25.45
N ALA A 103 15.05 -2.91 -25.34
CA ALA A 103 14.05 -3.19 -24.34
C ALA A 103 13.42 -4.58 -24.59
N PRO A 104 13.35 -5.47 -23.58
CA PRO A 104 12.78 -6.80 -23.75
C PRO A 104 11.24 -6.78 -23.79
N PHE A 105 10.62 -5.77 -23.22
CA PHE A 105 9.18 -5.52 -23.22
C PHE A 105 8.90 -4.02 -23.17
N ALA A 106 7.64 -3.64 -23.33
CA ALA A 106 7.19 -2.26 -23.19
C ALA A 106 7.12 -1.88 -21.71
N GLY A 107 7.67 -0.72 -21.34
CA GLY A 107 7.71 -0.24 -19.97
C GLY A 107 8.40 1.11 -19.87
N THR A 108 8.68 1.56 -18.65
CA THR A 108 9.37 2.83 -18.35
C THR A 108 10.79 2.57 -17.89
N VAL A 109 11.74 3.39 -18.34
CA VAL A 109 13.13 3.38 -17.87
C VAL A 109 13.17 4.00 -16.47
N ILE A 110 13.28 3.18 -15.44
CA ILE A 110 13.30 3.62 -14.03
C ILE A 110 14.71 3.83 -13.50
N GLN A 111 15.73 3.39 -14.23
CA GLN A 111 17.12 3.60 -13.87
C GLN A 111 18.03 3.56 -15.12
N ARG A 112 19.00 4.46 -15.15
CA ARG A 112 20.07 4.51 -16.16
C ARG A 112 21.40 4.78 -15.47
N ASN A 113 22.34 3.84 -15.59
CA ASN A 113 23.64 3.85 -14.90
C ASN A 113 24.81 3.88 -15.88
N ILE A 114 24.64 4.51 -17.02
CA ILE A 114 25.70 4.58 -18.05
C ILE A 114 25.57 5.85 -18.87
N ASN A 115 26.71 6.39 -19.33
CA ASN A 115 26.78 7.55 -20.20
C ASN A 115 27.58 7.23 -21.47
N VAL A 116 27.45 8.07 -22.49
CA VAL A 116 28.23 7.98 -23.71
C VAL A 116 29.72 8.13 -23.39
N GLY A 117 30.54 7.26 -23.95
CA GLY A 117 31.99 7.22 -23.73
C GLY A 117 32.41 6.31 -22.55
N GLU A 118 31.50 5.91 -21.68
CA GLU A 118 31.83 4.99 -20.60
C GLU A 118 31.92 3.54 -21.07
N LEU A 119 32.62 2.73 -20.27
CA LEU A 119 32.77 1.29 -20.53
C LEU A 119 31.58 0.54 -19.91
N ALA A 120 30.84 -0.16 -20.75
CA ALA A 120 29.79 -1.09 -20.35
C ALA A 120 30.44 -2.43 -19.95
N GLY A 121 30.08 -2.90 -18.75
CA GLY A 121 30.53 -4.17 -18.17
C GLY A 121 29.35 -5.01 -17.65
N GLU A 122 29.59 -5.74 -16.57
CA GLU A 122 28.61 -6.67 -15.98
C GLU A 122 27.43 -5.99 -15.24
N GLN A 123 27.59 -4.74 -14.88
CA GLN A 123 26.55 -3.98 -14.18
C GLN A 123 25.31 -3.75 -15.05
N ALA A 124 24.15 -3.56 -14.41
CA ALA A 124 22.94 -3.16 -15.12
C ALA A 124 23.09 -1.72 -15.62
N LEU A 125 22.93 -1.52 -16.93
CA LEU A 125 23.03 -0.22 -17.58
C LEU A 125 21.70 0.53 -17.56
N PHE A 126 20.61 -0.23 -17.75
CA PHE A 126 19.24 0.26 -17.62
C PHE A 126 18.42 -0.68 -16.76
N THR A 127 17.43 -0.13 -16.09
CA THR A 127 16.35 -0.89 -15.48
C THR A 127 15.04 -0.41 -16.10
N ILE A 128 14.28 -1.34 -16.68
CA ILE A 128 12.96 -1.07 -17.25
C ILE A 128 11.94 -1.76 -16.37
N ALA A 129 10.86 -1.05 -16.05
CA ALA A 129 9.76 -1.60 -15.26
C ALA A 129 8.42 -1.39 -15.97
N LYS A 130 7.53 -2.37 -15.83
CA LYS A 130 6.11 -2.17 -16.06
C LYS A 130 5.55 -1.48 -14.83
N LEU A 131 4.97 -0.30 -15.02
CA LEU A 131 4.39 0.49 -13.92
C LEU A 131 2.88 0.26 -13.77
N ASP A 132 2.29 -0.64 -14.55
CA ASP A 132 0.89 -1.02 -14.44
C ASP A 132 0.75 -2.54 -14.64
N PRO A 133 0.12 -3.27 -13.69
CA PRO A 133 -0.29 -2.80 -12.36
C PRO A 133 0.89 -2.59 -11.39
N LEU A 134 0.64 -1.79 -10.36
CA LEU A 134 1.57 -1.61 -9.23
C LEU A 134 1.22 -2.57 -8.09
N TRP A 135 2.23 -2.93 -7.33
CA TRP A 135 2.05 -3.59 -6.05
C TRP A 135 2.04 -2.59 -4.90
N VAL A 136 1.12 -2.81 -3.98
CA VAL A 136 1.05 -2.13 -2.69
C VAL A 136 1.63 -3.08 -1.65
N GLU A 137 2.74 -2.72 -1.05
CA GLU A 137 3.39 -3.46 0.04
C GLU A 137 3.03 -2.84 1.38
N LEU A 138 2.16 -3.50 2.13
CA LEU A 138 1.67 -3.06 3.44
C LEU A 138 2.47 -3.73 4.55
N LYS A 139 2.97 -2.95 5.51
CA LYS A 139 3.70 -3.47 6.68
C LYS A 139 2.71 -3.93 7.75
N ILE A 140 2.65 -5.23 8.01
CA ILE A 140 1.76 -5.85 8.99
C ILE A 140 2.58 -6.29 10.20
N PHE A 141 2.35 -5.63 11.32
CA PHE A 141 3.03 -5.93 12.59
C PHE A 141 2.41 -7.14 13.31
N PRO A 142 3.14 -7.79 14.23
CA PRO A 142 2.69 -9.01 14.89
C PRO A 142 1.31 -8.91 15.56
N GLY A 143 0.98 -7.76 16.15
CA GLY A 143 -0.32 -7.53 16.77
C GLY A 143 -1.50 -7.55 15.79
N GLN A 144 -1.25 -7.22 14.50
CA GLN A 144 -2.25 -7.17 13.44
C GLN A 144 -2.31 -8.47 12.63
N ARG A 145 -1.26 -9.31 12.72
CA ARG A 145 -1.06 -10.47 11.82
C ARG A 145 -2.20 -11.47 11.83
N ARG A 146 -2.85 -11.67 12.98
CA ARG A 146 -3.95 -12.63 13.13
C ARG A 146 -5.25 -12.18 12.45
N GLU A 147 -5.38 -10.90 12.18
CA GLU A 147 -6.57 -10.26 11.63
C GLU A 147 -6.46 -10.02 10.12
N ILE A 148 -5.28 -10.30 9.53
CA ILE A 148 -5.00 -10.06 8.12
C ILE A 148 -4.89 -11.39 7.38
N ALA A 149 -5.65 -11.52 6.30
CA ALA A 149 -5.70 -12.72 5.47
C ALA A 149 -5.74 -12.38 3.97
N PRO A 150 -5.23 -13.27 3.09
CA PRO A 150 -5.46 -13.15 1.65
C PRO A 150 -6.95 -13.08 1.31
N GLY A 151 -7.29 -12.31 0.28
CA GLY A 151 -8.67 -12.07 -0.15
C GLY A 151 -9.38 -10.93 0.59
N GLN A 152 -8.84 -10.44 1.69
CA GLN A 152 -9.41 -9.35 2.47
C GLN A 152 -9.38 -8.03 1.67
N LEU A 153 -10.46 -7.26 1.76
CA LEU A 153 -10.55 -5.93 1.14
C LEU A 153 -9.57 -4.96 1.79
N VAL A 154 -8.90 -4.18 0.95
CA VAL A 154 -7.99 -3.10 1.35
C VAL A 154 -8.42 -1.82 0.66
N ARG A 155 -8.58 -0.77 1.43
CA ARG A 155 -8.72 0.61 0.94
C ARG A 155 -7.35 1.28 1.05
N ILE A 156 -6.86 1.78 -0.06
CA ILE A 156 -5.53 2.37 -0.18
C ILE A 156 -5.72 3.86 -0.46
N ASP A 157 -5.21 4.67 0.44
CA ASP A 157 -5.23 6.13 0.32
C ASP A 157 -3.83 6.59 -0.09
N THR A 158 -3.71 7.19 -1.26
CA THR A 158 -2.46 7.74 -1.81
C THR A 158 -2.31 9.23 -1.51
N GLY A 159 -3.28 9.83 -0.84
CA GLY A 159 -3.35 11.27 -0.58
C GLY A 159 -4.20 11.99 -1.65
N ASP A 160 -4.02 11.64 -2.92
CA ASP A 160 -4.76 12.25 -4.03
C ASP A 160 -6.00 11.43 -4.42
N ALA A 161 -5.96 10.11 -4.22
CA ALA A 161 -7.03 9.19 -4.59
C ALA A 161 -7.18 8.04 -3.59
N GLN A 162 -8.37 7.40 -3.62
CA GLN A 162 -8.65 6.18 -2.88
C GLN A 162 -8.85 5.03 -3.86
N HIS A 163 -8.15 3.94 -3.61
CA HIS A 163 -8.22 2.71 -4.40
C HIS A 163 -8.73 1.57 -3.53
N GLU A 164 -9.51 0.69 -4.11
CA GLU A 164 -9.92 -0.56 -3.48
C GLU A 164 -9.22 -1.73 -4.16
N SER A 165 -8.70 -2.63 -3.35
CA SER A 165 -8.06 -3.86 -3.81
C SER A 165 -8.25 -4.99 -2.80
N ARG A 166 -7.64 -6.13 -3.05
CA ARG A 166 -7.62 -7.26 -2.13
C ARG A 166 -6.20 -7.71 -1.87
N ILE A 167 -5.95 -8.17 -0.65
CA ILE A 167 -4.68 -8.80 -0.30
C ILE A 167 -4.53 -10.06 -1.13
N SER A 168 -3.52 -10.10 -1.99
CA SER A 168 -3.18 -11.28 -2.80
C SER A 168 -2.34 -12.29 -2.01
N HIS A 169 -1.30 -11.79 -1.32
CA HIS A 169 -0.35 -12.64 -0.60
C HIS A 169 0.11 -11.96 0.69
N ILE A 170 0.59 -12.80 1.63
CA ILE A 170 1.34 -12.34 2.79
C ILE A 170 2.72 -12.98 2.72
N VAL A 171 3.74 -12.14 2.55
CA VAL A 171 5.13 -12.57 2.37
C VAL A 171 5.88 -12.41 3.69
N PRO A 172 6.46 -13.49 4.24
CA PRO A 172 7.38 -13.38 5.36
C PRO A 172 8.59 -12.52 4.96
N GLN A 173 9.01 -11.64 5.84
CA GLN A 173 10.28 -10.95 5.67
C GLN A 173 11.43 -11.81 6.24
N ASN A 174 12.65 -11.53 5.77
CA ASN A 174 13.85 -12.18 6.27
C ASN A 174 13.98 -12.00 7.79
N SER A 175 14.66 -12.95 8.45
CA SER A 175 14.93 -12.93 9.87
C SER A 175 15.50 -11.58 10.32
N GLY A 176 14.78 -10.90 11.23
CA GLY A 176 15.14 -9.58 11.77
C GLY A 176 14.11 -8.47 11.48
N SER A 177 13.20 -8.63 10.54
CA SER A 177 12.11 -7.67 10.34
C SER A 177 10.99 -7.89 11.36
N PRO A 178 10.54 -6.85 12.07
CA PRO A 178 9.45 -6.97 13.03
C PRO A 178 8.06 -7.05 12.39
N TYR A 179 7.96 -7.13 11.07
CA TYR A 179 6.70 -7.15 10.32
C TYR A 179 6.76 -8.14 9.16
N VAL A 180 5.59 -8.53 8.67
CA VAL A 180 5.41 -9.21 7.38
C VAL A 180 4.86 -8.23 6.35
N ILE A 181 4.98 -8.53 5.06
CA ILE A 181 4.42 -7.72 3.99
C ILE A 181 3.13 -8.37 3.48
N ALA A 182 2.02 -7.64 3.55
CA ALA A 182 0.82 -7.98 2.80
C ALA A 182 0.87 -7.24 1.46
N ARG A 183 0.60 -7.95 0.36
CA ARG A 183 0.60 -7.40 -1.00
C ARG A 183 -0.80 -7.34 -1.56
N ALA A 184 -1.09 -6.23 -2.21
CA ALA A 184 -2.28 -6.01 -3.02
C ALA A 184 -1.85 -5.40 -4.35
N GLU A 185 -2.72 -5.42 -5.36
CA GLU A 185 -2.43 -4.84 -6.67
C GLU A 185 -3.40 -3.69 -6.94
N ILE A 186 -2.88 -2.62 -7.53
CA ILE A 186 -3.70 -1.50 -8.01
C ILE A 186 -3.30 -1.13 -9.44
N ALA A 187 -4.26 -0.64 -10.22
CA ALA A 187 -3.96 -0.03 -11.50
C ALA A 187 -3.23 1.29 -11.31
N ASN A 188 -2.25 1.58 -12.16
CA ASN A 188 -1.49 2.84 -12.15
C ASN A 188 -2.10 3.88 -13.11
N ALA A 189 -3.43 3.91 -13.23
CA ALA A 189 -4.15 4.79 -14.15
C ALA A 189 -3.92 6.29 -13.89
N GLU A 190 -3.50 6.64 -12.68
CA GLU A 190 -3.25 8.01 -12.24
C GLU A 190 -1.74 8.35 -12.19
N GLU A 191 -0.90 7.52 -12.82
CA GLU A 191 0.57 7.70 -12.85
C GLU A 191 1.18 7.91 -11.46
N LEU A 192 0.71 7.15 -10.47
CA LEU A 192 1.17 7.20 -9.07
C LEU A 192 2.67 6.96 -8.92
N LEU A 193 3.26 6.26 -9.89
CA LEU A 193 4.71 6.16 -10.11
C LEU A 193 4.96 6.50 -11.58
N SER A 194 5.46 7.68 -11.82
CA SER A 194 5.92 8.16 -13.13
C SER A 194 7.41 8.48 -13.09
#